data_d5dfb1121d8e178fe4e43529859d4ac2
#
_entry.id   d5dfb1121d8e178fe4e43529859d4ac2
#
_cell.length_a   1.000
_cell.length_b   1.000
_cell.length_c   1.000
_cell.angle_alpha   90.00
_cell.angle_beta   90.00
_cell.angle_gamma   90.00
#
_symmetry.space_group_name_H-M   'P 1'
#
loop_
_entity.id
_entity.type
_entity.pdbx_description
1 polymer ?
#
loop_
_entity_poly.entity_id
_entity_poly.type
_entity_poly.pdbx_seq_one_letter_code
_entity_poly.pdbx_strand_id
1 'polypeptide(L)'
;AARERAGAVRRSGLLLDDAAVLHAMEHSDTPQYLPVSPRRKTDALASAEQLGLLARHIETTLLDLAHELRGGSITADPYFRSGQDTACTHCDYLTVCHFTPGMGGDCHRVLTKLPADKAWSNLKGGTPDA
;
A
#
# COMPACT_ATOMS: atom_id res chain seq x y z
N ALA A 1 -21.34 -22.99 1.46
CA ALA A 1 -21.58 -22.42 0.10
C ALA A 1 -21.89 -20.91 0.12
N ALA A 2 -22.95 -20.40 0.82
CA ALA A 2 -23.28 -18.96 0.82
C ALA A 2 -22.21 -18.09 1.49
N ARG A 3 -21.69 -18.48 2.66
CA ARG A 3 -20.59 -17.80 3.36
C ARG A 3 -19.28 -17.78 2.57
N GLU A 4 -18.97 -18.83 1.85
CA GLU A 4 -17.78 -18.91 1.00
C GLU A 4 -17.89 -17.96 -0.21
N ARG A 5 -19.06 -17.86 -0.83
CA ARG A 5 -19.33 -16.89 -1.90
C ARG A 5 -19.24 -15.45 -1.41
N ALA A 6 -19.77 -15.14 -0.22
CA ALA A 6 -19.66 -13.83 0.38
C ALA A 6 -18.19 -13.45 0.66
N GLY A 7 -17.36 -14.41 1.11
CA GLY A 7 -15.93 -14.20 1.30
C GLY A 7 -15.19 -13.87 -0.01
N ALA A 8 -15.53 -14.55 -1.10
CA ALA A 8 -14.91 -14.34 -2.40
C ALA A 8 -15.22 -12.98 -3.04
N VAL A 9 -16.38 -12.38 -2.73
CA VAL A 9 -16.80 -11.07 -3.26
C VAL A 9 -16.67 -9.94 -2.24
N ARG A 10 -16.11 -10.22 -1.07
CA ARG A 10 -15.88 -9.20 -0.05
C ARG A 10 -14.90 -8.15 -0.57
N ARG A 11 -15.27 -6.89 -0.44
CA ARG A 11 -14.42 -5.77 -0.83
C ARG A 11 -13.16 -5.74 0.05
N SER A 12 -12.05 -5.41 -0.56
CA SER A 12 -10.77 -5.21 0.11
C SER A 12 -10.23 -3.81 -0.22
N GLY A 13 -9.31 -3.32 0.60
CA GLY A 13 -8.70 -2.01 0.42
C GLY A 13 -9.26 -0.96 1.38
N LEU A 14 -8.91 0.28 1.11
CA LEU A 14 -9.25 1.43 1.94
C LEU A 14 -10.54 2.07 1.45
N LEU A 15 -11.48 2.30 2.35
CA LEU A 15 -12.77 2.92 2.09
C LEU A 15 -12.90 4.23 2.86
N LEU A 16 -13.70 5.15 2.34
CA LEU A 16 -14.06 6.38 3.05
C LEU A 16 -14.90 6.04 4.30
N ASP A 17 -14.46 6.55 5.44
CA ASP A 17 -15.20 6.45 6.70
C ASP A 17 -16.32 7.50 6.75
N ASP A 18 -17.37 7.24 5.97
CA ASP A 18 -18.59 8.03 5.91
C ASP A 18 -19.81 7.10 5.91
N ALA A 19 -20.71 7.29 6.87
CA ALA A 19 -21.85 6.42 7.06
C ALA A 19 -22.79 6.39 5.86
N ALA A 20 -22.99 7.53 5.17
CA ALA A 20 -23.85 7.59 4.00
C ALA A 20 -23.23 6.84 2.82
N VAL A 21 -21.92 6.97 2.63
CA VAL A 21 -21.19 6.25 1.59
C VAL A 21 -21.21 4.75 1.85
N LEU A 22 -20.90 4.32 3.07
CA LEU A 22 -20.90 2.89 3.43
C LEU A 22 -22.30 2.27 3.30
N HIS A 23 -23.35 3.00 3.70
CA HIS A 23 -24.73 2.55 3.54
C HIS A 23 -25.17 2.50 2.07
N ALA A 24 -24.71 3.44 1.24
CA ALA A 24 -24.96 3.39 -0.20
C ALA A 24 -24.24 2.23 -0.91
N MET A 25 -23.09 1.79 -0.36
CA MET A 25 -22.36 0.62 -0.89
C MET A 25 -23.03 -0.71 -0.52
N GLU A 26 -23.64 -0.79 0.65
CA GLU A 26 -24.36 -1.99 1.12
C GLU A 26 -25.48 -1.59 2.08
N HIS A 27 -26.74 -1.74 1.63
CA HIS A 27 -27.95 -1.44 2.40
C HIS A 27 -28.23 -2.56 3.42
N SER A 28 -27.42 -2.65 4.48
CA SER A 28 -27.57 -3.66 5.51
C SER A 28 -27.04 -3.16 6.85
N ASP A 29 -27.78 -3.43 7.92
CA ASP A 29 -27.33 -3.18 9.30
C ASP A 29 -26.17 -4.11 9.70
N THR A 30 -25.98 -5.21 8.97
CA THR A 30 -24.90 -6.18 9.16
C THR A 30 -24.18 -6.43 7.83
N PRO A 31 -23.29 -5.52 7.39
CA PRO A 31 -22.65 -5.64 6.09
C PRO A 31 -21.81 -6.91 5.99
N GLN A 32 -21.97 -7.64 4.89
CA GLN A 32 -21.26 -8.89 4.60
C GLN A 32 -20.11 -8.70 3.62
N TYR A 33 -20.23 -7.73 2.71
CA TYR A 33 -19.31 -7.48 1.62
C TYR A 33 -18.33 -6.34 1.91
N LEU A 34 -18.62 -5.47 2.86
CA LEU A 34 -17.71 -4.43 3.31
C LEU A 34 -16.70 -4.98 4.32
N PRO A 35 -15.45 -4.48 4.32
CA PRO A 35 -14.41 -4.87 5.29
C PRO A 35 -14.61 -4.20 6.65
N VAL A 36 -15.84 -3.88 7.02
CA VAL A 36 -16.21 -3.21 8.27
C VAL A 36 -16.90 -4.18 9.22
N SER A 37 -16.76 -3.96 10.50
CA SER A 37 -17.45 -4.71 11.54
C SER A 37 -17.90 -3.76 12.64
N PRO A 38 -19.17 -3.80 13.07
CA PRO A 38 -19.66 -2.96 14.16
C PRO A 38 -18.97 -3.24 15.50
N ARG A 39 -18.29 -4.38 15.63
CA ARG A 39 -17.64 -4.84 16.86
C ARG A 39 -16.12 -4.68 16.87
N ARG A 40 -15.50 -4.29 15.76
CA ARG A 40 -14.04 -4.25 15.65
C ARG A 40 -13.61 -3.04 14.84
N LYS A 41 -12.73 -2.23 15.42
CA LYS A 41 -12.02 -1.20 14.66
C LYS A 41 -11.27 -1.85 13.50
N THR A 42 -11.40 -1.29 12.32
CA THR A 42 -10.76 -1.81 11.10
C THR A 42 -9.84 -0.76 10.51
N ASP A 43 -8.69 -1.19 10.03
CA ASP A 43 -7.74 -0.35 9.30
C ASP A 43 -8.17 -0.13 7.83
N ALA A 44 -9.32 -0.68 7.45
CA ALA A 44 -9.88 -0.53 6.11
C ALA A 44 -10.69 0.77 5.90
N LEU A 45 -10.86 1.57 6.94
CA LEU A 45 -11.55 2.86 6.86
C LEU A 45 -10.56 4.01 7.03
N ALA A 46 -10.74 5.05 6.25
CA ALA A 46 -9.97 6.29 6.32
C ALA A 46 -10.88 7.50 6.20
N SER A 47 -10.58 8.56 6.96
CA SER A 47 -11.27 9.82 6.81
C SER A 47 -10.94 10.48 5.46
N ALA A 48 -11.77 11.46 5.05
CA ALA A 48 -11.50 12.25 3.84
C ALA A 48 -10.14 12.97 3.94
N GLU A 49 -9.75 13.44 5.12
CA GLU A 49 -8.44 14.04 5.37
C GLU A 49 -7.31 13.03 5.14
N GLN A 50 -7.44 11.81 5.67
CA GLN A 50 -6.46 10.74 5.49
C GLN A 50 -6.31 10.34 4.01
N LEU A 51 -7.42 10.22 3.29
CA LEU A 51 -7.39 9.95 1.85
C LEU A 51 -6.72 11.09 1.08
N GLY A 52 -6.95 12.35 1.48
CA GLY A 52 -6.27 13.51 0.91
C GLY A 52 -4.76 13.51 1.18
N LEU A 53 -4.33 13.08 2.38
CA LEU A 53 -2.91 12.89 2.71
C LEU A 53 -2.27 11.82 1.83
N LEU A 54 -2.94 10.69 1.68
CA LEU A 54 -2.48 9.59 0.83
C LEU A 54 -2.37 10.03 -0.64
N ALA A 55 -3.35 10.74 -1.15
CA ALA A 55 -3.33 11.25 -2.53
C ALA A 55 -2.12 12.17 -2.78
N ARG A 56 -1.87 13.12 -1.87
CA ARG A 56 -0.70 14.02 -1.97
C ARG A 56 0.61 13.25 -1.91
N HIS A 57 0.72 12.26 -1.03
CA HIS A 57 1.92 11.43 -0.93
C HIS A 57 2.18 10.67 -2.22
N ILE A 58 1.15 10.07 -2.81
CA ILE A 58 1.26 9.37 -4.10
C ILE A 58 1.72 10.34 -5.20
N GLU A 59 1.13 11.52 -5.28
CA GLU A 59 1.49 12.53 -6.27
C GLU A 59 2.96 12.96 -6.12
N THR A 60 3.40 13.28 -4.91
CA THR A 60 4.80 13.63 -4.63
C THR A 60 5.74 12.51 -5.01
N THR A 61 5.45 11.28 -4.60
CA THR A 61 6.29 10.11 -4.93
C THR A 61 6.38 9.88 -6.44
N LEU A 62 5.28 10.04 -7.18
CA LEU A 62 5.30 9.92 -8.64
C LEU A 62 6.14 11.01 -9.32
N LEU A 63 6.07 12.24 -8.80
CA LEU A 63 6.91 13.35 -9.29
C LEU A 63 8.39 13.09 -9.03
N ASP A 64 8.75 12.63 -7.84
CA ASP A 64 10.12 12.28 -7.47
C ASP A 64 10.66 11.17 -8.37
N LEU A 65 9.92 10.09 -8.58
CA LEU A 65 10.27 9.02 -9.51
C LEU A 65 10.45 9.54 -10.94
N ALA A 66 9.59 10.45 -11.40
CA ALA A 66 9.71 11.05 -12.72
C ALA A 66 10.97 11.91 -12.84
N HIS A 67 11.35 12.64 -11.78
CA HIS A 67 12.60 13.39 -11.74
C HIS A 67 13.82 12.49 -11.76
N GLU A 68 13.83 11.41 -11.00
CA GLU A 68 14.93 10.42 -11.02
C GLU A 68 15.10 9.80 -12.41
N LEU A 69 14.01 9.37 -13.04
CA LEU A 69 14.04 8.83 -14.41
C LEU A 69 14.61 9.83 -15.42
N ARG A 70 14.16 11.10 -15.35
CA ARG A 70 14.68 12.15 -16.21
C ARG A 70 16.14 12.49 -15.93
N GLY A 71 16.57 12.33 -14.69
CA GLY A 71 17.97 12.49 -14.27
C GLY A 71 18.87 11.35 -14.72
N GLY A 72 18.32 10.29 -15.32
CA GLY A 72 19.09 9.12 -15.78
C GLY A 72 19.49 8.19 -14.64
N SER A 73 18.77 8.19 -13.51
CA SER A 73 19.01 7.25 -12.43
C SER A 73 18.75 5.82 -12.91
N ILE A 74 19.74 4.96 -12.76
CA ILE A 74 19.69 3.52 -13.06
C ILE A 74 20.01 2.68 -11.83
N THR A 75 19.95 3.27 -10.64
CA THR A 75 20.25 2.59 -9.38
C THR A 75 19.28 1.42 -9.15
N ALA A 76 19.81 0.25 -8.89
CA ALA A 76 19.02 -0.92 -8.57
C ALA A 76 18.84 -1.01 -7.05
N ASP A 77 17.65 -0.62 -6.58
CA ASP A 77 17.23 -0.69 -5.17
C ASP A 77 15.87 -1.40 -5.01
N PRO A 78 15.75 -2.65 -5.46
CA PRO A 78 14.48 -3.35 -5.42
C PRO A 78 13.95 -3.46 -3.99
N TYR A 79 12.63 -3.31 -3.83
CA TYR A 79 12.03 -3.50 -2.52
C TYR A 79 12.21 -4.95 -2.03
N PHE A 80 12.38 -5.08 -0.73
CA PHE A 80 12.49 -6.35 -0.03
C PHE A 80 11.64 -6.33 1.24
N ARG A 81 10.68 -7.21 1.34
CA ARG A 81 9.87 -7.40 2.55
C ARG A 81 10.14 -8.75 3.21
N SER A 82 10.34 -9.75 2.41
CA SER A 82 10.76 -11.10 2.81
C SER A 82 11.39 -11.82 1.62
N GLY A 83 11.98 -12.99 1.83
CA GLY A 83 12.58 -13.78 0.75
C GLY A 83 11.63 -14.19 -0.38
N GLN A 84 10.31 -14.15 -0.13
CA GLN A 84 9.27 -14.44 -1.13
C GLN A 84 8.49 -13.21 -1.58
N ASP A 85 8.66 -12.08 -0.92
CA ASP A 85 7.99 -10.80 -1.23
C ASP A 85 9.05 -9.74 -1.53
N THR A 86 9.56 -9.79 -2.74
CA THR A 86 10.54 -8.85 -3.28
C THR A 86 10.16 -8.44 -4.69
N ALA A 87 10.64 -7.29 -5.15
CA ALA A 87 10.49 -6.86 -6.53
C ALA A 87 11.06 -7.87 -7.53
N CYS A 88 12.01 -8.71 -7.10
CA CYS A 88 12.72 -9.67 -7.94
C CYS A 88 11.97 -11.00 -8.12
N THR A 89 11.00 -11.32 -7.26
CA THR A 89 10.35 -12.66 -7.25
C THR A 89 9.69 -13.02 -8.57
N HIS A 90 9.11 -12.04 -9.27
CA HIS A 90 8.44 -12.22 -10.56
C HIS A 90 8.94 -11.25 -11.63
N CYS A 91 10.24 -10.90 -11.56
CA CYS A 91 10.84 -9.94 -12.47
C CYS A 91 11.33 -10.64 -13.75
N ASP A 92 10.82 -10.24 -14.90
CA ASP A 92 11.21 -10.78 -16.21
C ASP A 92 12.68 -10.45 -16.57
N TYR A 93 13.25 -9.43 -15.93
CA TYR A 93 14.63 -8.97 -16.17
C TYR A 93 15.65 -9.55 -15.19
N LEU A 94 15.29 -10.46 -14.31
CA LEU A 94 16.17 -11.01 -13.28
C LEU A 94 17.47 -11.56 -13.85
N THR A 95 17.41 -12.23 -15.00
CA THR A 95 18.57 -12.87 -15.65
C THR A 95 19.55 -11.88 -16.29
N VAL A 96 19.13 -10.66 -16.60
CA VAL A 96 19.96 -9.62 -17.26
C VAL A 96 20.29 -8.45 -16.34
N CYS A 97 19.57 -8.31 -15.24
CA CYS A 97 19.76 -7.22 -14.27
C CYS A 97 21.05 -7.36 -13.47
N HIS A 98 21.50 -8.60 -13.21
CA HIS A 98 22.70 -8.91 -12.42
C HIS A 98 22.72 -8.25 -11.02
N PHE A 99 21.55 -7.88 -10.48
CA PHE A 99 21.45 -7.34 -9.12
C PHE A 99 22.01 -8.34 -8.11
N THR A 100 23.02 -7.89 -7.34
CA THR A 100 23.66 -8.71 -6.30
C THR A 100 23.78 -7.88 -5.03
N PRO A 101 22.95 -8.13 -3.99
CA PRO A 101 23.00 -7.35 -2.76
C PRO A 101 24.40 -7.27 -2.16
N GLY A 102 24.85 -6.06 -1.85
CA GLY A 102 26.18 -5.81 -1.27
C GLY A 102 27.33 -5.75 -2.27
N MET A 103 27.08 -5.90 -3.58
CA MET A 103 28.08 -5.73 -4.62
C MET A 103 27.80 -4.47 -5.45
N GLY A 104 28.82 -3.72 -5.78
CA GLY A 104 28.72 -2.58 -6.70
C GLY A 104 27.84 -1.41 -6.21
N GLY A 105 27.45 -1.42 -4.97
CA GLY A 105 26.47 -0.46 -4.41
C GLY A 105 25.03 -0.94 -4.42
N ASP A 106 24.76 -2.12 -4.97
CA ASP A 106 23.44 -2.72 -5.00
C ASP A 106 22.91 -2.95 -3.57
N CYS A 107 21.74 -2.46 -3.27
CA CYS A 107 21.09 -2.64 -1.96
C CYS A 107 19.59 -2.89 -2.10
N HIS A 108 19.04 -3.58 -1.12
CA HIS A 108 17.60 -3.72 -1.00
C HIS A 108 16.99 -2.53 -0.25
N ARG A 109 15.91 -1.99 -0.75
CA ARG A 109 15.03 -1.09 -0.01
C ARG A 109 14.12 -1.95 0.89
N VAL A 110 14.49 -2.06 2.16
CA VAL A 110 13.76 -2.91 3.11
C VAL A 110 12.45 -2.24 3.53
N LEU A 111 11.32 -2.88 3.21
CA LEU A 111 9.99 -2.42 3.61
C LEU A 111 9.53 -3.17 4.86
N THR A 112 9.44 -2.47 5.98
CA THR A 112 8.86 -3.01 7.20
C THR A 112 7.35 -2.76 7.23
N LYS A 113 6.60 -3.73 7.77
CA LYS A 113 5.16 -3.55 7.96
C LYS A 113 4.93 -2.56 9.11
N LEU A 114 4.34 -1.43 8.79
CA LEU A 114 3.95 -0.43 9.76
C LEU A 114 2.52 -0.66 10.27
N PRO A 115 2.24 -0.44 11.56
CA PRO A 115 0.88 -0.29 12.05
C PRO A 115 0.18 0.91 11.38
N ALA A 116 -1.14 0.84 11.22
CA ALA A 116 -1.89 1.86 10.49
C ALA A 116 -1.75 3.26 11.09
N ASP A 117 -1.75 3.37 12.41
CA ASP A 117 -1.55 4.64 13.14
C ASP A 117 -0.19 5.28 12.84
N LYS A 118 0.88 4.49 12.81
CA LYS A 118 2.21 4.95 12.42
C LYS A 118 2.27 5.37 10.96
N ALA A 119 1.67 4.58 10.06
CA ALA A 119 1.60 4.92 8.64
C ALA A 119 0.93 6.29 8.43
N TRP A 120 -0.20 6.53 9.08
CA TRP A 120 -0.88 7.83 9.02
C TRP A 120 -0.08 8.97 9.64
N SER A 121 0.64 8.71 10.73
CA SER A 121 1.52 9.71 11.37
C SER A 121 2.67 10.11 10.45
N ASN A 122 3.30 9.15 9.79
CA ASN A 122 4.37 9.41 8.82
C ASN A 122 3.86 10.23 7.63
N LEU A 123 2.69 9.91 7.09
CA LEU A 123 2.06 10.69 6.03
C LEU A 123 1.74 12.14 6.43
N LYS A 124 1.43 12.39 7.70
CA LYS A 124 1.22 13.76 8.24
C LYS A 124 2.53 14.52 8.42
N GLY A 125 3.58 13.85 8.85
CA GLY A 125 4.88 14.45 9.15
C GLY A 125 5.77 14.72 7.94
N GLY A 126 5.44 14.19 6.77
CA GLY A 126 6.18 14.46 5.52
C GLY A 126 7.60 13.87 5.45
N THR A 127 7.98 13.02 6.40
CA THR A 127 9.28 12.32 6.37
C THR A 127 9.02 10.81 6.32
N PRO A 128 9.30 10.13 5.21
CA PRO A 128 9.45 8.68 5.27
C PRO A 128 10.75 8.41 6.04
N ASP A 129 10.66 7.72 7.17
CA ASP A 129 11.84 7.08 7.75
C ASP A 129 12.41 6.11 6.71
N ALA A 130 13.65 6.37 6.31
CA ALA A 130 14.44 5.54 5.42
C ALA A 130 14.77 4.19 6.08
#